data_d27855f130a7538d3884030a382838d5
#
_entry.id   d27855f130a7538d3884030a382838d5
#
_cell.length_a   1.000
_cell.length_b   1.000
_cell.length_c   1.000
_cell.angle_alpha   90.00
_cell.angle_beta   90.00
_cell.angle_gamma   90.00
#
_symmetry.space_group_name_H-M   'P 1'
#
loop_
_entity.id
_entity.type
_entity.pdbx_description
1 polymer ?
#
loop_
_entity_poly.entity_id
_entity_poly.type
_entity_poly.pdbx_seq_one_letter_code
_entity_poly.pdbx_strand_id
1 'polypeptide(L)'
;MRRTYWLIAFCCLFFSAFGFASTTITLDGRTIDKVLVVKSLNKLELLSKGEVIKSYRVSLGKFPKGPKFREGDQRTPEGFYWIDWRKKSDKFNLSMHISYPNMQDLARAKQAGVPPGSMIMLHGTPIDEEYPEWYFSSLNWTNGCIALTNADMREIWTLVKDGTLIEIRP
;
A
#
# COMPACT_ATOMS: atom_id res chain seq x y z
N MET A 1 -6.73 -36.92 -69.37
CA MET A 1 -6.29 -37.11 -67.99
C MET A 1 -5.69 -35.78 -67.50
N ARG A 2 -6.48 -35.00 -66.73
CA ARG A 2 -6.05 -33.70 -66.18
C ARG A 2 -5.77 -33.86 -64.67
N ARG A 3 -4.51 -33.72 -64.23
CA ARG A 3 -4.11 -33.72 -62.84
C ARG A 3 -4.22 -32.29 -62.28
N THR A 4 -5.14 -32.12 -61.36
CA THR A 4 -5.36 -30.85 -60.59
C THR A 4 -4.47 -30.87 -59.38
N TYR A 5 -3.48 -29.96 -59.26
CA TYR A 5 -2.67 -29.77 -58.06
C TYR A 5 -3.37 -28.77 -57.11
N TRP A 6 -3.67 -29.23 -55.91
CA TRP A 6 -4.15 -28.38 -54.82
C TRP A 6 -2.96 -27.78 -54.10
N LEU A 7 -2.80 -26.46 -54.24
CA LEU A 7 -1.85 -25.69 -53.45
C LEU A 7 -2.51 -25.38 -52.08
N ILE A 8 -2.02 -25.99 -51.01
CA ILE A 8 -2.37 -25.65 -49.63
C ILE A 8 -1.47 -24.46 -49.22
N ALA A 9 -2.07 -23.27 -49.14
CA ALA A 9 -1.40 -22.07 -48.57
C ALA A 9 -1.43 -22.19 -47.05
N PHE A 10 -0.24 -22.41 -46.47
CA PHE A 10 -0.02 -22.40 -45.01
C PHE A 10 0.08 -20.96 -44.54
N CYS A 11 -1.03 -20.44 -43.98
CA CYS A 11 -1.06 -19.07 -43.41
C CYS A 11 -0.49 -19.11 -41.99
N CYS A 12 0.80 -18.77 -41.88
CA CYS A 12 1.46 -18.55 -40.55
C CYS A 12 0.93 -17.29 -39.92
N LEU A 13 0.01 -17.41 -38.98
CA LEU A 13 -0.42 -16.34 -38.10
C LEU A 13 0.70 -16.05 -37.08
N PHE A 14 1.46 -15.01 -37.32
CA PHE A 14 2.36 -14.42 -36.33
C PHE A 14 1.53 -13.72 -35.24
N PHE A 15 1.35 -14.40 -34.11
CA PHE A 15 0.84 -13.78 -32.91
C PHE A 15 1.96 -12.92 -32.30
N SER A 16 1.97 -11.63 -32.60
CA SER A 16 2.82 -10.67 -31.91
C SER A 16 2.27 -10.47 -30.50
N ALA A 17 2.90 -11.11 -29.51
CA ALA A 17 2.63 -10.86 -28.10
C ALA A 17 3.12 -9.43 -27.78
N PHE A 18 2.19 -8.48 -27.73
CA PHE A 18 2.47 -7.16 -27.15
C PHE A 18 2.66 -7.34 -25.63
N GLY A 19 3.92 -7.46 -25.23
CA GLY A 19 4.29 -7.39 -23.82
C GLY A 19 4.07 -5.96 -23.33
N PHE A 20 3.08 -5.75 -22.45
CA PHE A 20 2.94 -4.51 -21.70
C PHE A 20 4.13 -4.40 -20.74
N ALA A 21 5.14 -3.63 -21.11
CA ALA A 21 6.22 -3.26 -20.21
C ALA A 21 5.63 -2.35 -19.13
N SER A 22 5.48 -2.86 -17.91
CA SER A 22 5.14 -2.03 -16.75
C SER A 22 6.29 -1.06 -16.51
N THR A 23 6.08 0.22 -16.82
CA THR A 23 7.05 1.28 -16.54
C THR A 23 7.24 1.38 -15.02
N THR A 24 8.39 0.95 -14.55
CA THR A 24 8.78 1.10 -13.14
C THR A 24 9.37 2.49 -12.96
N ILE A 25 8.71 3.36 -12.21
CA ILE A 25 9.30 4.62 -11.79
C ILE A 25 10.29 4.29 -10.67
N THR A 26 11.55 4.64 -10.87
CA THR A 26 12.64 4.35 -9.93
C THR A 26 13.26 5.67 -9.46
N LEU A 27 13.59 5.76 -8.17
CA LEU A 27 14.48 6.80 -7.67
C LEU A 27 15.92 6.35 -7.94
N ASP A 28 16.66 7.08 -8.76
CA ASP A 28 18.04 6.76 -9.16
C ASP A 28 18.24 5.32 -9.68
N GLY A 29 17.24 4.77 -10.39
CA GLY A 29 17.28 3.38 -10.88
C GLY A 29 17.01 2.32 -9.82
N ARG A 30 16.67 2.69 -8.57
CA ARG A 30 16.38 1.76 -7.47
C ARG A 30 14.88 1.50 -7.35
N THR A 31 14.52 0.24 -7.11
CA THR A 31 13.13 -0.19 -6.87
C THR A 31 12.87 -0.30 -5.37
N ILE A 32 11.75 0.24 -4.91
CA ILE A 32 11.33 0.06 -3.52
C ILE A 32 10.82 -1.38 -3.34
N ASP A 33 11.45 -2.10 -2.44
CA ASP A 33 11.11 -3.49 -2.10
C ASP A 33 10.45 -3.63 -0.72
N LYS A 34 10.54 -2.59 0.12
CA LYS A 34 9.94 -2.60 1.45
C LYS A 34 9.52 -1.19 1.89
N VAL A 35 8.40 -1.13 2.57
CA VAL A 35 7.97 0.02 3.37
C VAL A 35 8.15 -0.33 4.85
N LEU A 36 8.80 0.55 5.62
CA LEU A 36 8.96 0.41 7.07
C LEU A 36 8.25 1.57 7.77
N VAL A 37 7.36 1.24 8.69
CA VAL A 37 6.71 2.22 9.58
C VAL A 37 7.23 2.02 11.00
N VAL A 38 7.78 3.07 11.60
CA VAL A 38 8.20 3.11 13.00
C VAL A 38 7.24 4.00 13.76
N LYS A 39 6.32 3.39 14.49
CA LYS A 39 5.18 4.07 15.14
C LYS A 39 5.64 5.07 16.20
N SER A 40 6.63 4.70 17.01
CA SER A 40 7.19 5.58 18.05
C SER A 40 7.81 6.86 17.51
N LEU A 41 8.20 6.86 16.24
CA LEU A 41 8.79 8.01 15.55
C LEU A 41 7.80 8.73 14.62
N ASN A 42 6.56 8.24 14.48
CA ASN A 42 5.62 8.72 13.46
C ASN A 42 6.29 8.81 12.07
N LYS A 43 7.04 7.78 11.69
CA LYS A 43 7.89 7.77 10.50
C LYS A 43 7.57 6.59 9.59
N LEU A 44 7.57 6.84 8.28
CA LEU A 44 7.53 5.85 7.22
C LEU A 44 8.81 5.98 6.39
N GLU A 45 9.45 4.86 6.09
CA GLU A 45 10.65 4.78 5.26
C GLU A 45 10.41 3.88 4.06
N LEU A 46 10.88 4.29 2.89
CA LEU A 46 10.97 3.47 1.69
C LEU A 46 12.37 2.88 1.62
N LEU A 47 12.44 1.56 1.48
CA LEU A 47 13.71 0.83 1.41
C LEU A 47 13.90 0.16 0.05
N SER A 48 15.15 0.08 -0.35
CA SER A 48 15.63 -0.72 -1.49
C SER A 48 16.84 -1.51 -1.05
N LYS A 49 16.78 -2.84 -1.10
CA LYS A 49 17.85 -3.77 -0.69
C LYS A 49 18.39 -3.48 0.73
N GLY A 50 17.50 -3.08 1.63
CA GLY A 50 17.83 -2.77 3.02
C GLY A 50 18.32 -1.34 3.28
N GLU A 51 18.57 -0.53 2.27
CA GLU A 51 18.93 0.87 2.39
C GLU A 51 17.70 1.76 2.40
N VAL A 52 17.68 2.76 3.29
CA VAL A 52 16.63 3.78 3.35
C VAL A 52 16.82 4.75 2.18
N ILE A 53 15.86 4.79 1.29
CA ILE A 53 15.88 5.67 0.12
C ILE A 53 15.19 6.99 0.42
N LYS A 54 14.10 6.93 1.18
CA LYS A 54 13.31 8.11 1.53
C LYS A 54 12.55 7.92 2.83
N SER A 55 12.30 9.01 3.54
CA SER A 55 11.56 9.02 4.81
C SER A 55 10.47 10.08 4.78
N TYR A 56 9.34 9.77 5.43
CA TYR A 56 8.17 10.64 5.54
C TYR A 56 7.67 10.66 6.98
N ARG A 57 7.08 11.79 7.38
CA ARG A 57 6.29 11.87 8.60
C ARG A 57 4.90 11.28 8.34
N VAL A 58 4.38 10.52 9.31
CA VAL A 58 3.04 9.94 9.23
C VAL A 58 2.21 10.23 10.47
N SER A 59 0.89 10.27 10.28
CA SER A 59 -0.11 10.23 11.35
C SER A 59 -0.67 8.82 11.46
N LEU A 60 -0.89 8.36 12.67
CA LEU A 60 -1.32 7.01 13.00
C LEU A 60 -2.73 7.02 13.61
N GLY A 61 -3.18 5.87 14.07
CA GLY A 61 -4.37 5.75 14.88
C GLY A 61 -4.29 6.58 16.16
N LYS A 62 -5.42 7.06 16.67
CA LYS A 62 -5.51 7.92 17.88
C LYS A 62 -4.84 7.33 19.10
N PHE A 63 -4.80 6.01 19.20
CA PHE A 63 -4.11 5.27 20.26
C PHE A 63 -2.94 4.47 19.70
N PRO A 64 -1.81 5.11 19.35
CA PRO A 64 -0.75 4.48 18.55
C PRO A 64 0.05 3.41 19.29
N LYS A 65 0.02 3.38 20.63
CA LYS A 65 0.82 2.42 21.42
C LYS A 65 0.24 1.01 21.38
N GLY A 66 1.09 0.04 21.05
CA GLY A 66 0.76 -1.37 20.94
C GLY A 66 0.03 -1.74 19.63
N PRO A 67 -0.08 -3.04 19.33
CA PRO A 67 -0.69 -3.52 18.10
C PRO A 67 -2.21 -3.30 18.10
N LYS A 68 -2.79 -3.25 16.90
CA LYS A 68 -4.23 -3.33 16.71
C LYS A 68 -4.72 -4.69 17.19
N PHE A 69 -5.80 -4.69 17.96
CA PHE A 69 -6.33 -5.90 18.60
C PHE A 69 -7.76 -6.22 18.19
N ARG A 70 -8.60 -5.18 18.01
CA ARG A 70 -10.01 -5.34 17.67
C ARG A 70 -10.51 -4.16 16.83
N GLU A 71 -11.66 -4.35 16.23
CA GLU A 71 -12.36 -3.27 15.55
C GLU A 71 -12.67 -2.11 16.53
N GLY A 72 -12.54 -0.88 16.06
CA GLY A 72 -12.83 0.33 16.84
C GLY A 72 -11.79 0.70 17.91
N ASP A 73 -10.69 -0.04 18.07
CA ASP A 73 -9.64 0.28 19.06
C ASP A 73 -8.76 1.48 18.66
N GLN A 74 -8.93 2.00 17.45
CA GLN A 74 -8.22 3.16 16.90
C GLN A 74 -6.68 3.01 16.92
N ARG A 75 -6.20 1.77 16.87
CA ARG A 75 -4.77 1.45 16.82
C ARG A 75 -4.34 1.11 15.41
N THR A 76 -3.12 1.52 15.06
CA THR A 76 -2.42 1.05 13.87
C THR A 76 -1.81 -0.31 14.18
N PRO A 77 -1.99 -1.33 13.31
CA PRO A 77 -1.43 -2.66 13.55
C PRO A 77 0.10 -2.67 13.61
N GLU A 78 0.66 -3.75 14.14
CA GLU A 78 2.09 -4.04 14.17
C GLU A 78 2.32 -5.42 13.58
N GLY A 79 3.33 -5.55 12.73
CA GLY A 79 3.66 -6.80 12.05
C GLY A 79 4.06 -6.62 10.61
N PHE A 80 3.99 -7.71 9.85
CA PHE A 80 4.30 -7.77 8.43
C PHE A 80 3.02 -7.95 7.63
N TYR A 81 2.85 -7.10 6.62
CA TYR A 81 1.70 -7.07 5.73
C TYR A 81 2.17 -6.80 4.31
N TRP A 82 1.22 -6.78 3.38
CA TRP A 82 1.44 -6.41 1.98
C TRP A 82 0.61 -5.19 1.65
N ILE A 83 1.12 -4.33 0.79
CA ILE A 83 0.33 -3.33 0.08
C ILE A 83 -0.25 -4.06 -1.12
N ASP A 84 -1.52 -4.46 -1.05
CA ASP A 84 -2.11 -5.43 -1.98
C ASP A 84 -2.98 -4.84 -3.08
N TRP A 85 -3.61 -3.70 -2.83
CA TRP A 85 -4.34 -2.95 -3.85
C TRP A 85 -4.42 -1.45 -3.50
N ARG A 86 -4.83 -0.66 -4.49
CA ARG A 86 -4.92 0.79 -4.35
C ARG A 86 -6.13 1.36 -5.07
N LYS A 87 -6.62 2.52 -4.61
CA LYS A 87 -7.71 3.25 -5.26
C LYS A 87 -7.58 4.76 -5.07
N LYS A 88 -8.14 5.53 -6.00
CA LYS A 88 -8.47 6.93 -5.75
C LYS A 88 -9.62 6.98 -4.74
N SER A 89 -9.54 7.90 -3.79
CA SER A 89 -10.51 8.07 -2.72
C SER A 89 -11.10 9.48 -2.80
N ASP A 90 -12.41 9.57 -2.79
CA ASP A 90 -13.12 10.86 -2.80
C ASP A 90 -12.91 11.62 -1.48
N LYS A 91 -12.58 10.90 -0.41
CA LYS A 91 -12.35 11.47 0.93
C LYS A 91 -10.88 11.79 1.22
N PHE A 92 -9.95 10.95 0.75
CA PHE A 92 -8.54 11.01 1.15
C PHE A 92 -7.57 11.06 -0.05
N ASN A 93 -8.03 11.49 -1.21
CA ASN A 93 -7.29 11.57 -2.46
C ASN A 93 -6.83 10.18 -2.95
N LEU A 94 -5.71 9.66 -2.47
CA LEU A 94 -5.16 8.37 -2.83
C LEU A 94 -5.13 7.46 -1.60
N SER A 95 -5.41 6.16 -1.81
CA SER A 95 -5.40 5.17 -0.75
C SER A 95 -4.81 3.85 -1.23
N MET A 96 -3.89 3.27 -0.45
CA MET A 96 -3.28 1.97 -0.68
C MET A 96 -3.62 1.06 0.49
N HIS A 97 -4.18 -0.11 0.23
CA HIS A 97 -4.63 -1.04 1.26
C HIS A 97 -3.46 -1.82 1.82
N ILE A 98 -3.50 -2.06 3.13
CA ILE A 98 -2.59 -2.92 3.86
C ILE A 98 -3.34 -4.21 4.20
N SER A 99 -2.76 -5.37 3.90
CA SER A 99 -3.39 -6.70 4.04
C SER A 99 -3.63 -7.12 5.51
N TYR A 100 -4.10 -6.18 6.31
CA TYR A 100 -4.58 -6.43 7.68
C TYR A 100 -6.04 -6.89 7.63
N PRO A 101 -6.46 -7.89 8.45
CA PRO A 101 -5.68 -8.66 9.40
C PRO A 101 -4.91 -9.82 8.74
N ASN A 102 -3.68 -10.09 9.21
CA ASN A 102 -2.95 -11.30 8.86
C ASN A 102 -3.38 -12.51 9.74
N MET A 103 -2.79 -13.68 9.52
CA MET A 103 -3.17 -14.89 10.26
C MET A 103 -2.94 -14.78 11.78
N GLN A 104 -1.91 -14.03 12.21
CA GLN A 104 -1.65 -13.81 13.64
C GLN A 104 -2.69 -12.90 14.27
N ASP A 105 -3.10 -11.84 13.53
CA ASP A 105 -4.15 -10.92 13.96
C ASP A 105 -5.49 -11.64 14.11
N LEU A 106 -5.84 -12.47 13.11
CA LEU A 106 -7.05 -13.31 13.13
C LEU A 106 -7.05 -14.28 14.31
N ALA A 107 -5.91 -14.95 14.57
CA ALA A 107 -5.79 -15.89 15.68
C ALA A 107 -5.98 -15.19 17.04
N ARG A 108 -5.34 -14.03 17.23
CA ARG A 108 -5.48 -13.22 18.46
C ARG A 108 -6.91 -12.74 18.67
N ALA A 109 -7.54 -12.22 17.65
CA ALA A 109 -8.91 -11.73 17.71
C ALA A 109 -9.91 -12.86 17.99
N LYS A 110 -9.72 -14.02 17.35
CA LYS A 110 -10.53 -15.23 17.59
C LYS A 110 -10.39 -15.73 19.04
N GLN A 111 -9.18 -15.79 19.57
CA GLN A 111 -8.92 -16.21 20.95
C GLN A 111 -9.62 -15.29 21.96
N ALA A 112 -9.68 -14.01 21.65
CA ALA A 112 -10.35 -13.01 22.50
C ALA A 112 -11.86 -12.87 22.25
N GLY A 113 -12.42 -13.56 21.26
CA GLY A 113 -13.83 -13.48 20.90
C GLY A 113 -14.27 -12.12 20.35
N VAL A 114 -13.38 -11.39 19.67
CA VAL A 114 -13.65 -10.06 19.13
C VAL A 114 -13.37 -9.98 17.62
N PRO A 115 -14.08 -9.13 16.86
CA PRO A 115 -13.75 -8.88 15.47
C PRO A 115 -12.41 -8.11 15.36
N PRO A 116 -11.48 -8.49 14.49
CA PRO A 116 -10.20 -7.81 14.32
C PRO A 116 -10.36 -6.43 13.67
N GLY A 117 -11.44 -6.23 12.91
CA GLY A 117 -11.62 -5.13 11.98
C GLY A 117 -10.85 -5.36 10.68
N SER A 118 -10.87 -4.36 9.81
CA SER A 118 -10.24 -4.42 8.48
C SER A 118 -9.98 -3.02 7.94
N MET A 119 -9.66 -2.91 6.64
CA MET A 119 -9.56 -1.63 5.90
C MET A 119 -8.53 -0.67 6.48
N ILE A 120 -7.37 -1.20 6.84
CA ILE A 120 -6.21 -0.38 7.19
C ILE A 120 -5.54 0.09 5.89
N MET A 121 -5.34 1.39 5.77
CA MET A 121 -4.84 2.03 4.56
C MET A 121 -3.62 2.93 4.85
N LEU A 122 -2.75 3.07 3.85
CA LEU A 122 -1.96 4.29 3.65
C LEU A 122 -2.83 5.26 2.85
N HIS A 123 -2.97 6.51 3.29
CA HIS A 123 -3.79 7.49 2.57
C HIS A 123 -3.34 8.93 2.80
N GLY A 124 -3.79 9.84 1.95
CA GLY A 124 -3.58 11.29 2.13
C GLY A 124 -4.43 11.88 3.25
N THR A 125 -4.30 13.20 3.45
CA THR A 125 -5.20 13.95 4.32
C THR A 125 -6.59 14.10 3.68
N PRO A 126 -7.64 14.39 4.47
CA PRO A 126 -8.97 14.68 3.93
C PRO A 126 -8.94 15.83 2.91
N ILE A 127 -9.82 15.77 1.90
CA ILE A 127 -9.86 16.75 0.81
C ILE A 127 -10.72 17.96 1.17
N ASP A 128 -11.86 17.71 1.82
CA ASP A 128 -12.91 18.72 2.06
C ASP A 128 -13.06 19.06 3.55
N GLU A 129 -11.95 19.12 4.28
CA GLU A 129 -12.00 19.46 5.70
C GLU A 129 -11.69 20.95 5.94
N GLU A 130 -12.30 21.51 6.97
CA GLU A 130 -12.13 22.90 7.40
C GLU A 130 -10.68 23.21 7.85
N TYR A 131 -9.94 22.18 8.29
CA TYR A 131 -8.59 22.34 8.81
C TYR A 131 -7.53 22.18 7.72
N PRO A 132 -6.45 22.99 7.76
CA PRO A 132 -5.35 22.89 6.81
C PRO A 132 -4.56 21.58 6.97
N GLU A 133 -3.87 21.16 5.93
CA GLU A 133 -3.13 19.88 5.88
C GLU A 133 -2.11 19.71 7.02
N TRP A 134 -1.43 20.78 7.42
CA TRP A 134 -0.47 20.72 8.52
C TRP A 134 -1.07 20.32 9.87
N TYR A 135 -2.35 20.63 10.09
CA TYR A 135 -3.08 20.22 11.29
C TYR A 135 -3.14 18.70 11.39
N PHE A 136 -3.56 18.03 10.31
CA PHE A 136 -3.61 16.57 10.26
C PHE A 136 -2.22 15.93 10.39
N SER A 137 -1.16 16.55 9.88
CA SER A 137 0.20 16.04 9.99
C SER A 137 0.79 16.18 11.41
N SER A 138 0.21 17.01 12.27
CA SER A 138 0.67 17.22 13.65
C SER A 138 0.10 16.22 14.67
N LEU A 139 -0.95 15.47 14.31
CA LEU A 139 -1.73 14.64 15.23
C LEU A 139 -1.79 13.19 14.76
N ASN A 140 -2.02 12.27 15.70
CA ASN A 140 -2.50 10.92 15.42
C ASN A 140 -4.04 10.96 15.46
N TRP A 141 -4.69 10.96 14.30
CA TRP A 141 -6.12 11.26 14.18
C TRP A 141 -6.95 10.14 13.54
N THR A 142 -6.29 9.13 12.97
CA THR A 142 -6.99 8.10 12.23
C THR A 142 -7.67 7.05 13.14
N ASN A 143 -8.49 6.20 12.57
CA ASN A 143 -9.05 5.04 13.25
C ASN A 143 -8.18 3.77 13.11
N GLY A 144 -6.89 3.95 12.81
CA GLY A 144 -5.91 2.87 12.66
C GLY A 144 -5.13 2.91 11.34
N CYS A 145 -5.56 3.70 10.37
CA CYS A 145 -4.83 3.94 9.12
C CYS A 145 -3.52 4.72 9.35
N ILE A 146 -2.69 4.76 8.35
CA ILE A 146 -1.46 5.54 8.30
C ILE A 146 -1.68 6.66 7.30
N ALA A 147 -1.69 7.90 7.77
CA ALA A 147 -1.94 9.07 6.93
C ALA A 147 -0.67 9.87 6.68
N LEU A 148 -0.57 10.42 5.47
CA LEU A 148 0.53 11.28 5.01
C LEU A 148 -0.04 12.60 4.49
N THR A 149 0.84 13.57 4.20
CA THR A 149 0.43 14.72 3.38
C THR A 149 -0.02 14.24 1.99
N ASN A 150 -0.86 15.00 1.33
CA ASN A 150 -1.30 14.66 -0.03
C ASN A 150 -0.13 14.66 -1.04
N ALA A 151 0.88 15.50 -0.79
CA ALA A 151 2.11 15.52 -1.60
C ALA A 151 2.90 14.23 -1.43
N ASP A 152 3.18 13.82 -0.18
CA ASP A 152 3.92 12.59 0.12
C ASP A 152 3.16 11.34 -0.35
N MET A 153 1.83 11.33 -0.18
CA MET A 153 1.00 10.21 -0.66
C MET A 153 1.06 10.05 -2.18
N ARG A 154 1.06 11.15 -2.95
CA ARG A 154 1.24 11.09 -4.42
C ARG A 154 2.60 10.51 -4.79
N GLU A 155 3.64 10.88 -4.07
CA GLU A 155 4.97 10.35 -4.32
C GLU A 155 5.07 8.85 -3.99
N ILE A 156 4.60 8.43 -2.81
CA ILE A 156 4.53 7.01 -2.42
C ILE A 156 3.72 6.19 -3.43
N TRP A 157 2.60 6.74 -3.90
CA TRP A 157 1.76 6.10 -4.92
C TRP A 157 2.52 5.76 -6.20
N THR A 158 3.48 6.60 -6.60
CA THR A 158 4.29 6.36 -7.81
C THR A 158 5.46 5.42 -7.57
N LEU A 159 6.06 5.44 -6.39
CA LEU A 159 7.28 4.71 -6.05
C LEU A 159 7.02 3.28 -5.55
N VAL A 160 5.95 3.08 -4.80
CA VAL A 160 5.62 1.81 -4.17
C VAL A 160 4.62 1.06 -5.05
N LYS A 161 4.86 -0.21 -5.32
CA LYS A 161 3.99 -1.08 -6.12
C LYS A 161 3.05 -1.90 -5.25
N ASP A 162 1.95 -2.36 -5.85
CA ASP A 162 1.15 -3.43 -5.24
C ASP A 162 2.02 -4.69 -5.15
N GLY A 163 1.87 -5.42 -4.05
CA GLY A 163 2.75 -6.54 -3.69
C GLY A 163 4.00 -6.13 -2.91
N THR A 164 4.20 -4.85 -2.58
CA THR A 164 5.31 -4.42 -1.73
C THR A 164 5.08 -4.81 -0.28
N LEU A 165 6.11 -5.38 0.35
CA LEU A 165 6.09 -5.70 1.79
C LEU A 165 6.02 -4.40 2.61
N ILE A 166 5.15 -4.37 3.62
CA ILE A 166 5.12 -3.33 4.63
C ILE A 166 5.33 -3.94 6.02
N GLU A 167 6.33 -3.45 6.74
CA GLU A 167 6.59 -3.78 8.14
C GLU A 167 6.20 -2.59 9.01
N ILE A 168 5.41 -2.84 10.05
CA ILE A 168 4.96 -1.83 11.02
C ILE A 168 5.51 -2.23 12.39
N ARG A 169 6.40 -1.41 12.95
CA ARG A 169 7.06 -1.60 14.23
C ARG A 169 6.51 -0.63 15.29
N PRO A 170 6.66 -0.96 16.58
CA PRO A 170 6.41 -0.05 17.69
C PRO A 170 7.09 1.31 17.58
#